data_5535933c586d06cd2395738d36adcd2d
#
_entry.id   5535933c586d06cd2395738d36adcd2d
#
_cell.length_a   1.000
_cell.length_b   1.000
_cell.length_c   1.000
_cell.angle_alpha   90.00
_cell.angle_beta   90.00
_cell.angle_gamma   90.00
#
_symmetry.space_group_name_H-M   'P 1'
#
loop_
_entity.id
_entity.type
_entity.pdbx_description
1 polymer ?
#
loop_
_entity_poly.entity_id
_entity_poly.type
_entity_poly.pdbx_seq_one_letter_code
_entity_poly.pdbx_strand_id
1 'polypeptide(L)'
;MDNALNIKEAAFNKIIQWLRDYNFHVNVSMKNKNQDADIQFEAEVYPPNEKNMFFYVTFRNQFNDSFAITAIMGFSDQDKKSIEGLKNKDQQQIFIDIRKLVYPLNINCDTKFPTTTLHKLIFIESLRQKQYFFYSVFSLVNAMQLASARIDEVRNLFYPEGT
;
A
#
# COMPACT_ATOMS: atom_id res chain seq x y z
N MET A 1 -23.57 -9.47 17.10
CA MET A 1 -23.02 -8.71 15.95
C MET A 1 -22.50 -7.33 16.35
N ASP A 2 -23.12 -6.64 17.28
CA ASP A 2 -22.73 -5.25 17.65
C ASP A 2 -21.34 -5.09 18.28
N ASN A 3 -20.84 -6.10 18.99
CA ASN A 3 -19.56 -6.00 19.70
C ASN A 3 -18.34 -5.98 18.76
N ALA A 4 -18.35 -6.79 17.68
CA ALA A 4 -17.25 -6.84 16.72
C ALA A 4 -17.17 -5.57 15.84
N LEU A 5 -18.32 -4.99 15.51
CA LEU A 5 -18.42 -3.73 14.79
C LEU A 5 -17.83 -2.58 15.63
N ASN A 6 -18.19 -2.50 16.91
CA ASN A 6 -17.68 -1.48 17.83
C ASN A 6 -16.14 -1.58 18.01
N ILE A 7 -15.60 -2.81 18.06
CA ILE A 7 -14.15 -3.02 18.18
C ILE A 7 -13.41 -2.52 16.93
N LYS A 8 -13.92 -2.82 15.74
CA LYS A 8 -13.32 -2.37 14.49
C LYS A 8 -13.38 -0.86 14.33
N GLU A 9 -14.50 -0.25 14.65
CA GLU A 9 -14.68 1.20 14.60
C GLU A 9 -13.74 1.91 15.58
N ALA A 10 -13.63 1.43 16.81
CA ALA A 10 -12.69 1.96 17.79
C ALA A 10 -11.23 1.81 17.33
N ALA A 11 -10.88 0.66 16.75
CA ALA A 11 -9.55 0.42 16.19
C ALA A 11 -9.26 1.35 15.01
N PHE A 12 -10.20 1.52 14.09
CA PHE A 12 -10.09 2.42 12.95
C PHE A 12 -9.88 3.86 13.40
N ASN A 13 -10.73 4.38 14.27
CA ASN A 13 -10.63 5.74 14.79
C ASN A 13 -9.29 5.98 15.50
N LYS A 14 -8.80 5.02 16.28
CA LYS A 14 -7.50 5.07 16.93
C LYS A 14 -6.35 5.16 15.93
N ILE A 15 -6.37 4.36 14.86
CA ILE A 15 -5.38 4.39 13.78
C ILE A 15 -5.38 5.75 13.09
N ILE A 16 -6.55 6.26 12.73
CA ILE A 16 -6.69 7.57 12.07
C ILE A 16 -6.09 8.68 12.93
N GLN A 17 -6.38 8.67 14.24
CA GLN A 17 -5.80 9.65 15.16
C GLN A 17 -4.27 9.53 15.21
N TRP A 18 -3.73 8.32 15.32
CA TRP A 18 -2.29 8.10 15.34
C TRP A 18 -1.59 8.58 14.07
N LEU A 19 -2.17 8.32 12.90
CA LEU A 19 -1.63 8.77 11.63
C LEU A 19 -1.60 10.31 11.57
N ARG A 20 -2.67 10.98 11.98
CA ARG A 20 -2.75 12.44 12.03
C ARG A 20 -1.72 13.04 13.02
N ASP A 21 -1.53 12.42 14.18
CA ASP A 21 -0.52 12.82 15.17
C ASP A 21 0.91 12.77 14.61
N TYR A 22 1.15 11.91 13.62
CA TYR A 22 2.43 11.77 12.90
C TYR A 22 2.46 12.53 11.56
N ASN A 23 1.58 13.51 11.40
CA ASN A 23 1.51 14.39 10.23
C ASN A 23 1.19 13.67 8.90
N PHE A 24 0.58 12.47 8.94
CA PHE A 24 0.00 11.90 7.74
C PHE A 24 -1.29 12.65 7.39
N HIS A 25 -1.46 12.95 6.10
CA HIS A 25 -2.73 13.43 5.62
C HIS A 25 -3.68 12.24 5.42
N VAL A 26 -4.87 12.30 6.03
CA VAL A 26 -5.81 11.18 6.07
C VAL A 26 -7.18 11.60 5.58
N ASN A 27 -7.60 11.02 4.47
CA ASN A 27 -8.94 11.14 3.90
C ASN A 27 -9.76 9.90 4.28
N VAL A 28 -10.74 10.06 5.13
CA VAL A 28 -11.66 8.98 5.49
C VAL A 28 -12.76 8.92 4.45
N SER A 29 -12.87 7.81 3.74
CA SER A 29 -13.97 7.57 2.80
C SER A 29 -15.23 7.25 3.60
N MET A 30 -16.22 8.14 3.57
CA MET A 30 -17.57 7.77 3.96
C MET A 30 -18.10 6.79 2.92
N LYS A 31 -18.62 5.63 3.36
CA LYS A 31 -19.17 4.57 2.50
C LYS A 31 -20.00 5.15 1.35
N ASN A 32 -19.45 5.11 0.14
CA ASN A 32 -20.28 5.16 -1.05
C ASN A 32 -20.94 3.80 -1.21
N LYS A 33 -22.27 3.73 -1.17
CA LYS A 33 -23.11 2.51 -1.26
C LYS A 33 -22.85 1.64 -2.51
N ASN A 34 -22.01 2.08 -3.44
CA ASN A 34 -21.69 1.42 -4.71
C ASN A 34 -20.28 0.81 -4.77
N GLN A 35 -19.48 0.92 -3.71
CA GLN A 35 -18.17 0.29 -3.62
C GLN A 35 -18.26 -1.00 -2.81
N ASP A 36 -17.32 -1.91 -3.04
CA ASP A 36 -17.19 -3.26 -2.49
C ASP A 36 -17.93 -3.43 -1.13
N ALA A 37 -19.05 -4.17 -1.14
CA ALA A 37 -19.90 -4.39 0.03
C ALA A 37 -19.18 -5.05 1.21
N ASP A 38 -17.98 -5.62 0.97
CA ASP A 38 -17.13 -6.22 1.98
C ASP A 38 -16.31 -5.18 2.77
N ILE A 39 -16.08 -3.98 2.24
CA ILE A 39 -15.35 -2.92 2.95
C ILE A 39 -16.26 -2.26 3.98
N GLN A 40 -15.82 -2.29 5.23
CA GLN A 40 -16.53 -1.71 6.37
C GLN A 40 -16.06 -0.29 6.69
N PHE A 41 -14.74 -0.11 6.78
CA PHE A 41 -14.08 1.19 6.98
C PHE A 41 -12.88 1.29 6.06
N GLU A 42 -12.67 2.47 5.48
CA GLU A 42 -11.52 2.75 4.63
C GLU A 42 -11.03 4.18 4.82
N ALA A 43 -9.72 4.35 4.79
CA ALA A 43 -9.07 5.64 4.73
C ALA A 43 -7.93 5.61 3.73
N GLU A 44 -7.83 6.66 2.93
CA GLU A 44 -6.70 6.95 2.07
C GLU A 44 -5.69 7.80 2.85
N VAL A 45 -4.44 7.38 2.87
CA VAL A 45 -3.39 7.91 3.73
C VAL A 45 -2.18 8.33 2.91
N TYR A 46 -1.79 9.59 3.05
CA TYR A 46 -0.63 10.17 2.39
C TYR A 46 0.50 10.37 3.40
N PRO A 47 1.69 9.78 3.18
CA PRO A 47 2.85 9.99 4.05
C PRO A 47 3.29 11.46 4.06
N PRO A 48 3.89 11.95 5.16
CA PRO A 48 4.44 13.29 5.20
C PRO A 48 5.49 13.48 4.12
N ASN A 49 5.46 14.61 3.42
CA ASN A 49 6.39 15.00 2.36
C ASN A 49 6.38 14.14 1.07
N GLU A 50 5.46 13.16 0.95
CA GLU A 50 5.31 12.31 -0.23
C GLU A 50 4.01 12.64 -0.95
N LYS A 51 4.06 13.52 -1.95
CA LYS A 51 2.85 13.99 -2.65
C LYS A 51 2.23 12.97 -3.59
N ASN A 52 3.03 12.02 -4.08
CA ASN A 52 2.62 11.06 -5.12
C ASN A 52 2.46 9.63 -4.59
N MET A 53 2.62 9.43 -3.29
CA MET A 53 2.47 8.14 -2.65
C MET A 53 1.29 8.17 -1.70
N PHE A 54 0.46 7.15 -1.75
CA PHE A 54 -0.59 6.94 -0.77
C PHE A 54 -0.84 5.45 -0.58
N PHE A 55 -1.46 5.11 0.53
CA PHE A 55 -1.91 3.76 0.82
C PHE A 55 -3.29 3.80 1.48
N TYR A 56 -3.97 2.68 1.46
CA TYR A 56 -5.26 2.51 2.11
C TYR A 56 -5.09 1.79 3.45
N VAL A 57 -5.89 2.20 4.43
CA VAL A 57 -6.17 1.43 5.64
C VAL A 57 -7.57 0.89 5.50
N THR A 58 -7.73 -0.44 5.35
CA THR A 58 -9.01 -1.05 4.99
C THR A 58 -9.42 -2.11 6.00
N PHE A 59 -10.60 -1.95 6.57
CA PHE A 59 -11.27 -2.95 7.41
C PHE A 59 -12.36 -3.64 6.58
N ARG A 60 -12.31 -4.97 6.48
CA ARG A 60 -13.27 -5.76 5.73
C ARG A 60 -14.20 -6.54 6.65
N ASN A 61 -15.42 -6.83 6.18
CA ASN A 61 -16.41 -7.60 6.93
C ASN A 61 -15.92 -9.04 7.20
N GLN A 62 -15.25 -9.65 6.24
CA GLN A 62 -14.74 -11.02 6.33
C GLN A 62 -13.60 -11.19 7.35
N PHE A 63 -12.92 -10.14 7.77
CA PHE A 63 -11.85 -10.19 8.77
C PHE A 63 -12.32 -9.58 10.08
N ASN A 64 -12.52 -10.41 11.12
CA ASN A 64 -13.06 -9.94 12.41
C ASN A 64 -12.00 -9.33 13.33
N ASP A 65 -10.74 -9.73 13.18
CA ASP A 65 -9.63 -9.47 14.09
C ASP A 65 -8.46 -8.73 13.45
N SER A 66 -8.60 -8.36 12.17
CA SER A 66 -7.52 -7.77 11.40
C SER A 66 -7.99 -6.73 10.38
N PHE A 67 -7.04 -5.95 9.89
CA PHE A 67 -7.21 -4.99 8.82
C PHE A 67 -5.98 -5.00 7.91
N ALA A 68 -6.12 -4.46 6.72
CA ALA A 68 -5.02 -4.36 5.76
C ALA A 68 -4.52 -2.91 5.65
N ILE A 69 -3.21 -2.75 5.48
CA ILE A 69 -2.62 -1.56 4.87
C ILE A 69 -2.18 -1.94 3.46
N THR A 70 -2.63 -1.20 2.46
CA THR A 70 -2.47 -1.58 1.04
C THR A 70 -2.07 -0.37 0.21
N ALA A 71 -0.99 -0.48 -0.55
CA ALA A 71 -0.61 0.47 -1.58
C ALA A 71 -0.81 -0.16 -2.96
N ILE A 72 -1.45 0.58 -3.86
CA ILE A 72 -1.61 0.19 -5.26
C ILE A 72 -0.75 1.14 -6.08
N MET A 73 0.29 0.61 -6.70
CA MET A 73 1.20 1.36 -7.55
C MET A 73 0.82 1.13 -9.01
N GLY A 74 0.29 2.16 -9.66
CA GLY A 74 0.05 2.16 -11.10
C GLY A 74 1.31 2.58 -11.85
N PHE A 75 1.56 1.98 -13.00
CA PHE A 75 2.64 2.39 -13.88
C PHE A 75 2.20 3.56 -14.74
N SER A 76 3.07 4.56 -14.90
CA SER A 76 2.88 5.63 -15.88
C SER A 76 2.85 5.07 -17.30
N ASP A 77 2.37 5.82 -18.28
CA ASP A 77 2.36 5.36 -19.68
C ASP A 77 3.79 5.18 -20.22
N GLN A 78 4.76 5.93 -19.70
CA GLN A 78 6.18 5.76 -20.01
C GLN A 78 6.72 4.44 -19.43
N ASP A 79 6.41 4.13 -18.17
CA ASP A 79 6.81 2.88 -17.53
C ASP A 79 6.21 1.67 -18.26
N LYS A 80 4.92 1.75 -18.64
CA LYS A 80 4.25 0.69 -19.41
C LYS A 80 4.98 0.44 -20.73
N LYS A 81 5.25 1.50 -21.52
CA LYS A 81 5.97 1.37 -22.79
C LYS A 81 7.38 0.80 -22.60
N SER A 82 8.09 1.21 -21.55
CA SER A 82 9.43 0.70 -21.24
C SER A 82 9.39 -0.80 -20.92
N ILE A 83 8.44 -1.22 -20.09
CA ILE A 83 8.29 -2.63 -19.71
C ILE A 83 7.80 -3.47 -20.90
N GLU A 84 6.83 -2.98 -21.68
CA GLU A 84 6.30 -3.67 -22.88
C GLU A 84 7.37 -3.84 -23.97
N GLY A 85 8.33 -2.92 -24.04
CA GLY A 85 9.48 -3.01 -24.95
C GLY A 85 10.50 -4.10 -24.59
N LEU A 86 10.42 -4.66 -23.38
CA LEU A 86 11.30 -5.74 -22.94
C LEU A 86 10.79 -7.11 -23.40
N LYS A 87 11.70 -8.09 -23.48
CA LYS A 87 11.32 -9.51 -23.66
C LYS A 87 10.54 -10.00 -22.43
N ASN A 88 9.62 -10.93 -22.61
CA ASN A 88 8.80 -11.48 -21.53
C ASN A 88 9.60 -11.94 -20.29
N LYS A 89 10.79 -12.53 -20.52
CA LYS A 89 11.66 -12.95 -19.42
C LYS A 89 12.14 -11.78 -18.58
N ASP A 90 12.51 -10.68 -19.24
CA ASP A 90 13.04 -9.49 -18.58
C ASP A 90 11.90 -8.73 -17.85
N GLN A 91 10.69 -8.71 -18.42
CA GLN A 91 9.50 -8.18 -17.75
C GLN A 91 9.23 -8.94 -16.43
N GLN A 92 9.24 -10.27 -16.48
CA GLN A 92 9.04 -11.10 -15.29
C GLN A 92 10.14 -10.88 -14.25
N GLN A 93 11.39 -10.66 -14.71
CA GLN A 93 12.52 -10.41 -13.81
C GLN A 93 12.34 -9.12 -12.99
N ILE A 94 11.78 -8.04 -13.58
CA ILE A 94 11.48 -6.80 -12.86
C ILE A 94 10.56 -7.08 -11.66
N PHE A 95 9.49 -7.84 -11.89
CA PHE A 95 8.52 -8.15 -10.82
C PHE A 95 9.12 -9.08 -9.76
N ILE A 96 9.99 -10.02 -10.16
CA ILE A 96 10.74 -10.84 -9.22
C ILE A 96 11.68 -9.98 -8.38
N ASP A 97 12.35 -9.01 -8.99
CA ASP A 97 13.25 -8.10 -8.27
C ASP A 97 12.51 -7.22 -7.27
N ILE A 98 11.36 -6.66 -7.66
CA ILE A 98 10.50 -5.91 -6.73
C ILE A 98 10.11 -6.79 -5.54
N ARG A 99 9.65 -8.02 -5.77
CA ARG A 99 9.31 -8.95 -4.68
C ARG A 99 10.50 -9.22 -3.76
N LYS A 100 11.70 -9.43 -4.32
CA LYS A 100 12.92 -9.64 -3.53
C LYS A 100 13.30 -8.43 -2.68
N LEU A 101 13.10 -7.21 -3.20
CA LEU A 101 13.38 -5.97 -2.48
C LEU A 101 12.42 -5.75 -1.29
N VAL A 102 11.14 -6.08 -1.46
CA VAL A 102 10.12 -5.80 -0.44
C VAL A 102 9.93 -6.94 0.56
N TYR A 103 10.30 -8.17 0.20
CA TYR A 103 10.15 -9.34 1.07
C TYR A 103 10.82 -9.19 2.45
N PRO A 104 12.05 -8.65 2.58
CA PRO A 104 12.69 -8.45 3.88
C PRO A 104 11.94 -7.47 4.80
N LEU A 105 11.06 -6.63 4.24
CA LEU A 105 10.23 -5.68 4.99
C LEU A 105 8.94 -6.33 5.52
N ASN A 106 8.75 -7.64 5.27
CA ASN A 106 7.54 -8.38 5.62
C ASN A 106 6.28 -7.74 5.00
N ILE A 107 6.40 -7.35 3.73
CA ILE A 107 5.32 -6.82 2.88
C ILE A 107 5.03 -7.84 1.77
N ASN A 108 3.76 -8.20 1.62
CA ASN A 108 3.31 -9.01 0.50
C ASN A 108 3.27 -8.15 -0.77
N CYS A 109 3.65 -8.73 -1.89
CA CYS A 109 3.69 -8.06 -3.17
C CYS A 109 3.01 -8.91 -4.24
N ASP A 110 1.88 -8.41 -4.74
CA ASP A 110 1.18 -8.98 -5.88
C ASP A 110 1.43 -8.09 -7.11
N THR A 111 2.09 -8.67 -8.09
CA THR A 111 2.40 -7.99 -9.35
C THR A 111 1.47 -8.50 -10.43
N LYS A 112 0.62 -7.61 -10.93
CA LYS A 112 -0.25 -7.86 -12.07
C LYS A 112 -0.15 -6.64 -12.99
N PHE A 113 0.70 -6.75 -14.01
CA PHE A 113 0.85 -5.65 -14.97
C PHE A 113 -0.53 -5.12 -15.45
N PRO A 114 -0.78 -3.82 -15.48
CA PRO A 114 0.14 -2.70 -15.23
C PRO A 114 0.14 -2.16 -13.79
N THR A 115 -0.10 -2.99 -12.81
CA THR A 115 -0.15 -2.58 -11.39
C THR A 115 0.71 -3.49 -10.51
N THR A 116 1.17 -2.93 -9.40
CA THR A 116 1.78 -3.67 -8.30
C THR A 116 1.05 -3.33 -7.03
N THR A 117 0.56 -4.33 -6.32
CA THR A 117 -0.09 -4.17 -5.03
C THR A 117 0.84 -4.62 -3.92
N LEU A 118 1.14 -3.72 -3.00
CA LEU A 118 1.91 -3.98 -1.79
C LEU A 118 0.94 -3.98 -0.62
N HIS A 119 0.93 -5.05 0.19
CA HIS A 119 -0.01 -5.11 1.30
C HIS A 119 0.54 -5.84 2.51
N LYS A 120 0.00 -5.50 3.68
CA LYS A 120 0.26 -6.17 4.95
C LYS A 120 -1.01 -6.27 5.76
N LEU A 121 -1.27 -7.47 6.27
CA LEU A 121 -2.34 -7.71 7.23
C LEU A 121 -1.83 -7.41 8.64
N ILE A 122 -2.63 -6.70 9.44
CA ILE A 122 -2.31 -6.29 10.80
C ILE A 122 -3.46 -6.75 11.71
N PHE A 123 -3.13 -7.46 12.79
CA PHE A 123 -4.11 -7.87 13.79
C PHE A 123 -4.49 -6.71 14.70
N ILE A 124 -5.79 -6.54 15.00
CA ILE A 124 -6.30 -5.46 15.86
C ILE A 124 -5.68 -5.55 17.25
N GLU A 125 -5.43 -6.77 17.74
CA GLU A 125 -4.77 -6.99 19.03
C GLU A 125 -3.38 -6.35 19.11
N SER A 126 -2.63 -6.33 17.99
CA SER A 126 -1.31 -5.72 17.92
C SER A 126 -1.32 -4.19 18.07
N LEU A 127 -2.49 -3.55 17.94
CA LEU A 127 -2.67 -2.12 18.18
C LEU A 127 -2.54 -1.71 19.67
N ARG A 128 -2.30 -2.66 20.57
CA ARG A 128 -1.86 -2.36 21.95
C ARG A 128 -0.52 -1.63 21.95
N GLN A 129 0.31 -1.87 20.94
CA GLN A 129 1.62 -1.26 20.77
C GLN A 129 1.62 -0.34 19.54
N LYS A 130 1.50 0.98 19.76
CA LYS A 130 1.55 2.01 18.71
C LYS A 130 2.78 1.86 17.80
N GLN A 131 3.92 1.51 18.37
CA GLN A 131 5.19 1.32 17.64
C GLN A 131 5.11 0.20 16.61
N TYR A 132 4.42 -0.91 16.89
CA TYR A 132 4.27 -2.01 15.95
C TYR A 132 3.46 -1.60 14.72
N PHE A 133 2.40 -0.82 14.92
CA PHE A 133 1.63 -0.26 13.82
C PHE A 133 2.50 0.62 12.92
N PHE A 134 3.24 1.58 13.51
CA PHE A 134 4.10 2.46 12.73
C PHE A 134 5.26 1.74 12.07
N TYR A 135 5.83 0.71 12.69
CA TYR A 135 6.79 -0.15 12.02
C TYR A 135 6.20 -0.75 10.72
N SER A 136 4.96 -1.22 10.77
CA SER A 136 4.28 -1.76 9.59
C SER A 136 4.01 -0.69 8.53
N VAL A 137 3.59 0.51 8.92
CA VAL A 137 3.37 1.64 8.01
C VAL A 137 4.67 2.07 7.33
N PHE A 138 5.75 2.27 8.09
CA PHE A 138 7.04 2.66 7.53
C PHE A 138 7.65 1.56 6.66
N SER A 139 7.45 0.28 7.00
CA SER A 139 7.83 -0.83 6.13
C SER A 139 7.10 -0.78 4.79
N LEU A 140 5.79 -0.46 4.79
CA LEU A 140 5.03 -0.30 3.55
C LEU A 140 5.52 0.90 2.72
N VAL A 141 5.72 2.05 3.34
CA VAL A 141 6.23 3.26 2.66
C VAL A 141 7.59 2.99 2.05
N ASN A 142 8.51 2.35 2.78
CA ASN A 142 9.82 1.97 2.27
C ASN A 142 9.71 0.96 1.10
N ALA A 143 8.80 0.00 1.19
CA ALA A 143 8.53 -0.94 0.09
C ALA A 143 8.04 -0.22 -1.17
N MET A 144 7.18 0.79 -1.03
CA MET A 144 6.72 1.63 -2.14
C MET A 144 7.89 2.37 -2.80
N GLN A 145 8.76 2.98 -2.00
CA GLN A 145 9.96 3.70 -2.50
C GLN A 145 10.91 2.76 -3.25
N LEU A 146 11.20 1.57 -2.71
CA LEU A 146 12.05 0.57 -3.35
C LEU A 146 11.45 0.05 -4.67
N ALA A 147 10.15 -0.22 -4.68
CA ALA A 147 9.46 -0.65 -5.90
C ALA A 147 9.45 0.45 -6.97
N SER A 148 9.20 1.71 -6.58
CA SER A 148 9.25 2.86 -7.48
C SER A 148 10.65 3.05 -8.07
N ALA A 149 11.69 3.02 -7.23
CA ALA A 149 13.08 3.14 -7.69
C ALA A 149 13.44 2.06 -8.70
N ARG A 150 12.99 0.81 -8.50
CA ARG A 150 13.24 -0.27 -9.46
C ARG A 150 12.55 -0.05 -10.81
N ILE A 151 11.33 0.51 -10.80
CA ILE A 151 10.60 0.89 -12.03
C ILE A 151 11.33 2.04 -12.75
N ASP A 152 11.79 3.04 -12.00
CA ASP A 152 12.53 4.18 -12.52
C ASP A 152 13.85 3.76 -13.18
N GLU A 153 14.59 2.81 -12.60
CA GLU A 153 15.77 2.21 -13.21
C GLU A 153 15.47 1.63 -14.60
N VAL A 154 14.37 0.89 -14.73
CA VAL A 154 13.95 0.31 -16.02
C VAL A 154 13.58 1.41 -17.01
N ARG A 155 12.82 2.43 -16.56
CA ARG A 155 12.44 3.56 -17.41
C ARG A 155 13.67 4.28 -17.95
N ASN A 156 14.67 4.51 -17.11
CA ASN A 156 15.90 5.22 -17.49
C ASN A 156 16.78 4.47 -18.51
N LEU A 157 16.61 3.14 -18.63
CA LEU A 157 17.26 2.39 -19.72
C LEU A 157 16.70 2.76 -21.11
N PHE A 158 15.43 3.17 -21.18
CA PHE A 158 14.76 3.53 -22.44
C PHE A 158 14.68 5.05 -22.67
N TYR A 159 14.63 5.82 -21.58
CA TYR A 159 14.47 7.27 -21.58
C TYR A 159 15.49 7.88 -20.61
N PRO A 160 16.80 7.91 -20.94
CA PRO A 160 17.80 8.52 -20.09
C PRO A 160 17.49 10.00 -19.88
N GLU A 161 17.52 10.45 -18.61
CA GLU A 161 17.34 11.86 -18.29
C GLU A 161 18.48 12.67 -18.92
N GLY A 162 18.15 13.60 -19.79
CA GLY A 162 19.12 14.55 -20.36
C GLY A 162 19.46 14.39 -21.85
N THR A 163 18.66 13.65 -22.62
CA THR A 163 18.74 13.65 -24.11
C THR A 163 17.62 14.49 -24.72
#